data_5877e3e6fb6d91fb241ae197715e4956
#
_entry.id   5877e3e6fb6d91fb241ae197715e4956
#
_cell.length_a   1.000
_cell.length_b   1.000
_cell.length_c   1.000
_cell.angle_alpha   90.00
_cell.angle_beta   90.00
_cell.angle_gamma   90.00
#
_symmetry.space_group_name_H-M   'P 1'
#
loop_
_entity.id
_entity.type
_entity.pdbx_description
1 polymer ?
#
loop_
_entity_poly.entity_id
_entity_poly.type
_entity_poly.pdbx_seq_one_letter_code
_entity_poly.pdbx_strand_id
1 'polypeptide(L)'
;MAPILQSLGRTVIAGLVILILLVLIASNVSGAGPVMDHAWGKFFMRWLHVVSGVMWIGLLWYFNFVQIPSMPKIPDEQKPAIGKVIAPTALFWFRYAALATVVTGGLLAWMNGYLAAALGLQVPFHAIGIGMWLALVMAFNVWFIIWPNQKKALGIVTVEADEKAKAARMAMLTSRFNTMLSIPMLYMMVAQQNAGL
;
A
#
# COMPACT_ATOMS: atom_id res chain seq x y z
N MET A 1 10.97 -26.06 12.94
CA MET A 1 10.51 -25.15 11.85
C MET A 1 9.00 -25.19 11.64
N ALA A 2 8.36 -26.36 11.54
CA ALA A 2 6.90 -26.45 11.33
C ALA A 2 6.04 -25.59 12.29
N PRO A 3 6.25 -25.55 13.62
CA PRO A 3 5.43 -24.73 14.53
C PRO A 3 5.53 -23.21 14.27
N ILE A 4 6.64 -22.74 13.71
CA ILE A 4 6.82 -21.33 13.35
C ILE A 4 6.00 -20.99 12.11
N LEU A 5 6.12 -21.82 11.08
CA LEU A 5 5.48 -21.60 9.78
C LEU A 5 3.96 -21.84 9.79
N GLN A 6 3.44 -22.54 10.77
CA GLN A 6 1.99 -22.75 10.96
C GLN A 6 1.26 -21.52 11.52
N SER A 7 1.98 -20.49 11.97
CA SER A 7 1.39 -19.26 12.50
C SER A 7 1.95 -18.05 11.79
N LEU A 8 1.09 -17.27 11.13
CA LEU A 8 1.51 -16.04 10.43
C LEU A 8 2.29 -15.10 11.35
N GLY A 9 1.83 -14.87 12.56
CA GLY A 9 2.52 -14.01 13.52
C GLY A 9 3.95 -14.49 13.83
N ARG A 10 4.12 -15.79 14.08
CA ARG A 10 5.44 -16.38 14.33
C ARG A 10 6.34 -16.30 13.10
N THR A 11 5.79 -16.51 11.91
CA THR A 11 6.52 -16.39 10.64
C THR A 11 7.03 -14.95 10.44
N VAL A 12 6.19 -13.94 10.68
CA VAL A 12 6.59 -12.53 10.58
C VAL A 12 7.68 -12.19 11.60
N ILE A 13 7.52 -12.62 12.86
CA ILE A 13 8.54 -12.42 13.90
C ILE A 13 9.86 -13.09 13.50
N ALA A 14 9.83 -14.32 12.99
CA ALA A 14 11.01 -15.00 12.50
C ALA A 14 11.70 -14.22 11.37
N GLY A 15 10.93 -13.65 10.44
CA GLY A 15 11.45 -12.80 9.37
C GLY A 15 12.15 -11.53 9.91
N LEU A 16 11.58 -10.89 10.94
CA LEU A 16 12.20 -9.74 11.60
C LEU A 16 13.49 -10.13 12.35
N VAL A 17 13.50 -11.29 13.01
CA VAL A 17 14.73 -11.81 13.65
C VAL A 17 15.81 -12.06 12.63
N ILE A 18 15.49 -12.69 11.50
CA ILE A 18 16.44 -12.92 10.39
C ILE A 18 16.97 -11.57 9.87
N LEU A 19 16.10 -10.57 9.68
CA LEU A 19 16.52 -9.24 9.27
C LEU A 19 17.55 -8.65 10.23
N ILE A 20 17.27 -8.68 11.55
CA ILE A 20 18.18 -8.17 12.57
C ILE A 20 19.54 -8.91 12.51
N LEU A 21 19.52 -10.23 12.43
CA LEU A 21 20.75 -11.02 12.32
C LEU A 21 21.54 -10.67 11.06
N LEU A 22 20.90 -10.52 9.91
CA LEU A 22 21.56 -10.12 8.66
C LEU A 22 22.17 -8.72 8.76
N VAL A 23 21.48 -7.76 9.37
CA VAL A 23 22.01 -6.41 9.59
C VAL A 23 23.25 -6.47 10.51
N LEU A 24 23.21 -7.22 11.61
CA LEU A 24 24.32 -7.38 12.51
C LEU A 24 25.54 -8.04 11.82
N ILE A 25 25.31 -9.09 11.04
CA ILE A 25 26.37 -9.79 10.28
C ILE A 25 26.98 -8.83 9.26
N ALA A 26 26.17 -8.14 8.46
CA ALA A 26 26.64 -7.21 7.45
C ALA A 26 27.42 -6.04 8.06
N SER A 27 26.96 -5.50 9.20
CA SER A 27 27.65 -4.44 9.92
C SER A 27 29.01 -4.88 10.47
N ASN A 28 29.11 -6.10 10.99
CA ASN A 28 30.39 -6.64 11.46
C ASN A 28 31.37 -6.90 10.31
N VAL A 29 30.90 -7.42 9.19
CA VAL A 29 31.75 -7.68 7.99
C VAL A 29 32.28 -6.36 7.42
N SER A 30 31.50 -5.28 7.46
CA SER A 30 31.94 -3.96 6.99
C SER A 30 32.87 -3.22 7.97
N GLY A 31 33.10 -3.76 9.17
CA GLY A 31 33.92 -3.14 10.20
C GLY A 31 33.34 -1.88 10.86
N ALA A 32 32.14 -1.51 10.45
CA ALA A 32 31.47 -0.29 10.90
C ALA A 32 30.32 -0.62 11.82
N GLY A 33 30.17 -1.12 12.84
CA GLY A 33 28.99 -1.48 13.66
C GLY A 33 27.68 -0.75 13.24
N PRO A 34 26.51 -1.17 13.70
CA PRO A 34 25.25 -0.53 13.33
C PRO A 34 25.21 0.89 13.92
N VAL A 35 25.38 1.89 13.07
CA VAL A 35 25.28 3.31 13.47
C VAL A 35 23.83 3.75 13.25
N MET A 36 23.11 3.99 14.35
CA MET A 36 21.74 4.50 14.34
C MET A 36 21.74 6.04 14.33
N ASP A 37 22.21 6.63 13.24
CA ASP A 37 22.23 8.07 13.04
C ASP A 37 21.02 8.55 12.19
N HIS A 38 21.03 9.84 11.83
CA HIS A 38 19.99 10.44 11.01
C HIS A 38 19.91 9.78 9.60
N ALA A 39 21.04 9.36 9.03
CA ALA A 39 21.07 8.67 7.74
C ALA A 39 20.41 7.30 7.83
N TRP A 40 20.66 6.56 8.89
CA TRP A 40 19.98 5.31 9.19
C TRP A 40 18.48 5.52 9.37
N GLY A 41 18.06 6.57 10.09
CA GLY A 41 16.65 6.92 10.27
C GLY A 41 15.92 7.15 8.94
N LYS A 42 16.54 7.86 7.98
CA LYS A 42 16.02 8.04 6.62
C LYS A 42 15.90 6.72 5.86
N PHE A 43 16.92 5.87 5.95
CA PHE A 43 16.90 4.54 5.34
C PHE A 43 15.77 3.69 5.91
N PHE A 44 15.64 3.63 7.24
CA PHE A 44 14.60 2.85 7.91
C PHE A 44 13.19 3.34 7.53
N MET A 45 12.98 4.66 7.49
CA MET A 45 11.70 5.23 7.05
C MET A 45 11.39 4.88 5.58
N ARG A 46 12.41 4.86 4.72
CA ARG A 46 12.26 4.42 3.33
C ARG A 46 11.87 2.94 3.25
N TRP A 47 12.50 2.09 4.03
CA TRP A 47 12.14 0.68 4.10
C TRP A 47 10.68 0.48 4.53
N LEU A 48 10.23 1.17 5.58
CA LEU A 48 8.82 1.13 6.01
C LEU A 48 7.88 1.62 4.92
N HIS A 49 8.24 2.70 4.20
CA HIS A 49 7.45 3.22 3.09
C HIS A 49 7.32 2.19 1.96
N VAL A 50 8.41 1.55 1.57
CA VAL A 50 8.41 0.52 0.53
C VAL A 50 7.56 -0.69 0.94
N VAL A 51 7.74 -1.21 2.16
CA VAL A 51 6.95 -2.36 2.66
C VAL A 51 5.46 -2.03 2.69
N SER A 52 5.10 -0.84 3.18
CA SER A 52 3.71 -0.37 3.19
C SER A 52 3.16 -0.23 1.77
N GLY A 53 3.95 0.33 0.86
CA GLY A 53 3.59 0.49 -0.55
C GLY A 53 3.39 -0.84 -1.28
N VAL A 54 4.24 -1.84 -1.01
CA VAL A 54 4.08 -3.20 -1.56
C VAL A 54 2.74 -3.82 -1.12
N MET A 55 2.38 -3.69 0.16
CA MET A 55 1.09 -4.17 0.66
C MET A 55 -0.08 -3.41 0.01
N TRP A 56 -0.01 -2.07 -0.06
CA TRP A 56 -1.08 -1.25 -0.64
C TRP A 56 -1.30 -1.54 -2.12
N ILE A 57 -0.25 -1.45 -2.93
CA ILE A 57 -0.34 -1.62 -4.38
C ILE A 57 -0.58 -3.09 -4.75
N GLY A 58 0.03 -4.03 -4.02
CA GLY A 58 -0.22 -5.45 -4.20
C GLY A 58 -1.68 -5.84 -3.99
N LEU A 59 -2.32 -5.31 -2.94
CA LEU A 59 -3.75 -5.53 -2.70
C LEU A 59 -4.64 -4.81 -3.73
N LEU A 60 -4.26 -3.59 -4.18
CA LEU A 60 -4.95 -2.91 -5.27
C LEU A 60 -4.99 -3.76 -6.53
N TRP A 61 -3.84 -4.31 -6.91
CA TRP A 61 -3.71 -5.15 -8.09
C TRP A 61 -4.40 -6.51 -7.91
N TYR A 62 -4.30 -7.12 -6.71
CA TYR A 62 -5.08 -8.32 -6.38
C TYR A 62 -6.58 -8.12 -6.61
N PHE A 63 -7.16 -7.02 -6.11
CA PHE A 63 -8.57 -6.74 -6.34
C PHE A 63 -8.91 -6.62 -7.83
N ASN A 64 -8.08 -5.92 -8.60
CA ASN A 64 -8.40 -5.58 -9.99
C ASN A 64 -8.00 -6.66 -11.01
N PHE A 65 -6.92 -7.40 -10.76
CA PHE A 65 -6.46 -8.45 -11.67
C PHE A 65 -6.98 -9.85 -11.30
N VAL A 66 -7.35 -10.07 -10.03
CA VAL A 66 -7.74 -11.41 -9.55
C VAL A 66 -9.19 -11.41 -9.07
N GLN A 67 -9.51 -10.72 -7.97
CA GLN A 67 -10.81 -10.87 -7.32
C GLN A 67 -11.98 -10.40 -8.17
N ILE A 68 -11.94 -9.16 -8.67
CA ILE A 68 -13.05 -8.59 -9.47
C ILE A 68 -13.32 -9.41 -10.75
N PRO A 69 -12.32 -9.79 -11.57
CA PRO A 69 -12.54 -10.60 -12.76
C PRO A 69 -13.01 -12.04 -12.46
N SER A 70 -12.72 -12.54 -11.27
CA SER A 70 -13.13 -13.90 -10.87
C SER A 70 -14.57 -13.96 -10.36
N MET A 71 -15.10 -12.87 -9.80
CA MET A 71 -16.44 -12.85 -9.20
C MET A 71 -17.58 -13.36 -10.11
N PRO A 72 -17.62 -13.04 -11.42
CA PRO A 72 -18.64 -13.57 -12.31
C PRO A 72 -18.55 -15.09 -12.56
N LYS A 73 -17.37 -15.67 -12.30
CA LYS A 73 -17.09 -17.11 -12.52
C LYS A 73 -17.42 -17.97 -11.29
N ILE A 74 -17.64 -17.33 -10.14
CA ILE A 74 -17.92 -18.00 -8.87
C ILE A 74 -19.43 -18.23 -8.76
N PRO A 75 -19.88 -19.45 -8.44
CA PRO A 75 -21.29 -19.75 -8.16
C PRO A 75 -21.85 -18.84 -7.06
N ASP A 76 -23.12 -18.45 -7.16
CA ASP A 76 -23.73 -17.48 -6.25
C ASP A 76 -23.70 -17.92 -4.78
N GLU A 77 -23.82 -19.23 -4.53
CA GLU A 77 -23.76 -19.81 -3.19
C GLU A 77 -22.37 -19.65 -2.52
N GLN A 78 -21.30 -19.51 -3.32
CA GLN A 78 -19.92 -19.38 -2.83
C GLN A 78 -19.47 -17.93 -2.71
N LYS A 79 -20.11 -16.97 -3.37
CA LYS A 79 -19.79 -15.55 -3.31
C LYS A 79 -19.78 -14.98 -1.89
N PRO A 80 -20.65 -15.40 -0.96
CA PRO A 80 -20.62 -14.94 0.43
C PRO A 80 -19.29 -15.23 1.14
N ALA A 81 -18.60 -16.32 0.83
CA ALA A 81 -17.29 -16.62 1.42
C ALA A 81 -16.26 -15.55 1.06
N ILE A 82 -16.27 -15.07 -0.19
CA ILE A 82 -15.39 -13.97 -0.64
C ILE A 82 -15.86 -12.65 -0.02
N GLY A 83 -17.13 -12.30 -0.16
CA GLY A 83 -17.65 -10.97 0.24
C GLY A 83 -17.71 -10.74 1.74
N LYS A 84 -17.97 -11.80 2.54
CA LYS A 84 -18.14 -11.68 4.00
C LYS A 84 -16.89 -12.02 4.80
N VAL A 85 -15.93 -12.74 4.22
CA VAL A 85 -14.73 -13.20 4.95
C VAL A 85 -13.46 -12.61 4.36
N ILE A 86 -13.18 -12.87 3.08
CA ILE A 86 -11.91 -12.50 2.47
C ILE A 86 -11.84 -10.99 2.20
N ALA A 87 -12.87 -10.44 1.55
CA ALA A 87 -12.87 -9.03 1.13
C ALA A 87 -12.77 -8.04 2.30
N PRO A 88 -13.50 -8.18 3.42
CA PRO A 88 -13.35 -7.28 4.57
C PRO A 88 -11.94 -7.27 5.16
N THR A 89 -11.31 -8.45 5.27
CA THR A 89 -9.93 -8.58 5.77
C THR A 89 -8.93 -7.95 4.81
N ALA A 90 -9.03 -8.23 3.52
CA ALA A 90 -8.15 -7.65 2.51
C ALA A 90 -8.33 -6.12 2.41
N LEU A 91 -9.56 -5.61 2.53
CA LEU A 91 -9.85 -4.18 2.55
C LEU A 91 -9.34 -3.47 3.82
N PHE A 92 -9.29 -4.17 4.96
CA PHE A 92 -8.64 -3.64 6.16
C PHE A 92 -7.16 -3.36 5.88
N TRP A 93 -6.41 -4.35 5.45
CA TRP A 93 -4.99 -4.19 5.11
C TRP A 93 -4.76 -3.17 4.00
N PHE A 94 -5.58 -3.18 2.97
CA PHE A 94 -5.52 -2.23 1.87
C PHE A 94 -5.58 -0.77 2.33
N ARG A 95 -6.56 -0.43 3.18
CA ARG A 95 -6.74 0.94 3.68
C ARG A 95 -5.60 1.39 4.59
N TYR A 96 -5.23 0.53 5.54
CA TYR A 96 -4.17 0.89 6.50
C TYR A 96 -2.80 0.88 5.86
N ALA A 97 -2.55 0.04 4.87
CA ALA A 97 -1.34 0.09 4.07
C ALA A 97 -1.26 1.39 3.25
N ALA A 98 -2.38 1.87 2.68
CA ALA A 98 -2.44 3.17 2.01
C ALA A 98 -2.10 4.32 2.97
N LEU A 99 -2.72 4.33 4.16
CA LEU A 99 -2.42 5.33 5.19
C LEU A 99 -0.94 5.28 5.62
N ALA A 100 -0.43 4.09 5.92
CA ALA A 100 0.97 3.91 6.32
C ALA A 100 1.93 4.37 5.23
N THR A 101 1.63 4.09 3.95
CA THR A 101 2.43 4.55 2.82
C THR A 101 2.48 6.08 2.74
N VAL A 102 1.34 6.75 2.88
CA VAL A 102 1.28 8.23 2.86
C VAL A 102 2.05 8.82 4.04
N VAL A 103 1.84 8.31 5.24
CA VAL A 103 2.52 8.81 6.46
C VAL A 103 4.03 8.60 6.37
N THR A 104 4.47 7.39 6.06
CA THR A 104 5.92 7.09 5.97
C THR A 104 6.58 7.82 4.81
N GLY A 105 5.89 8.00 3.67
CA GLY A 105 6.39 8.79 2.54
C GLY A 105 6.51 10.28 2.85
N GLY A 106 5.52 10.85 3.53
CA GLY A 106 5.56 12.24 3.99
C GLY A 106 6.68 12.48 4.99
N LEU A 107 6.83 11.61 5.97
CA LEU A 107 7.94 11.66 6.94
C LEU A 107 9.30 11.52 6.25
N LEU A 108 9.43 10.59 5.31
CA LEU A 108 10.66 10.40 4.54
C LEU A 108 11.02 11.67 3.74
N ALA A 109 10.06 12.28 3.05
CA ALA A 109 10.28 13.51 2.31
C ALA A 109 10.65 14.68 3.22
N TRP A 110 10.01 14.78 4.40
CA TRP A 110 10.35 15.76 5.42
C TRP A 110 11.77 15.57 5.96
N MET A 111 12.14 14.34 6.36
CA MET A 111 13.49 14.01 6.86
C MET A 111 14.58 14.29 5.82
N ASN A 112 14.27 14.21 4.54
CA ASN A 112 15.19 14.55 3.45
C ASN A 112 15.16 16.04 3.06
N GLY A 113 14.30 16.86 3.66
CA GLY A 113 14.23 18.31 3.48
C GLY A 113 13.56 18.77 2.17
N TYR A 114 12.96 17.88 1.39
CA TYR A 114 12.37 18.26 0.10
C TYR A 114 10.83 18.24 0.06
N LEU A 115 10.14 17.99 1.19
CA LEU A 115 8.69 17.83 1.22
C LEU A 115 7.94 19.01 0.56
N ALA A 116 8.26 20.24 0.96
CA ALA A 116 7.60 21.43 0.43
C ALA A 116 7.91 21.65 -1.05
N ALA A 117 9.17 21.47 -1.46
CA ALA A 117 9.60 21.61 -2.84
C ALA A 117 8.94 20.56 -3.76
N ALA A 118 8.82 19.30 -3.30
CA ALA A 118 8.16 18.23 -4.03
C ALA A 118 6.64 18.49 -4.16
N LEU A 119 5.95 18.88 -3.08
CA LEU A 119 4.53 19.24 -3.14
C LEU A 119 4.28 20.46 -4.03
N GLY A 120 5.22 21.42 -4.07
CA GLY A 120 5.19 22.56 -4.96
C GLY A 120 5.69 22.28 -6.38
N LEU A 121 6.02 21.02 -6.73
CA LEU A 121 6.53 20.57 -8.03
C LEU A 121 7.78 21.34 -8.49
N GLN A 122 8.62 21.76 -7.54
CA GLN A 122 9.83 22.54 -7.83
C GLN A 122 10.97 21.64 -8.32
N VAL A 123 11.77 22.14 -9.26
CA VAL A 123 13.00 21.47 -9.70
C VAL A 123 14.02 21.46 -8.54
N PRO A 124 14.73 20.38 -8.31
CA PRO A 124 14.76 19.10 -9.05
C PRO A 124 13.77 18.04 -8.54
N PHE A 125 12.81 18.39 -7.67
CA PHE A 125 11.92 17.43 -6.98
C PHE A 125 10.54 17.27 -7.65
N HIS A 126 10.35 17.76 -8.88
CA HIS A 126 9.07 17.70 -9.59
C HIS A 126 8.63 16.25 -9.88
N ALA A 127 9.54 15.34 -10.21
CA ALA A 127 9.22 13.94 -10.49
C ALA A 127 8.61 13.25 -9.26
N ILE A 128 9.32 13.27 -8.11
CA ILE A 128 8.80 12.71 -6.86
C ILE A 128 7.52 13.43 -6.43
N GLY A 129 7.42 14.73 -6.68
CA GLY A 129 6.23 15.53 -6.38
C GLY A 129 4.99 15.05 -7.16
N ILE A 130 5.13 14.77 -8.46
CA ILE A 130 4.06 14.15 -9.25
C ILE A 130 3.66 12.80 -8.66
N GLY A 131 4.65 11.95 -8.33
CA GLY A 131 4.40 10.66 -7.68
C GLY A 131 3.64 10.82 -6.36
N MET A 132 4.00 11.79 -5.53
CA MET A 132 3.34 12.10 -4.26
C MET A 132 1.88 12.55 -4.48
N TRP A 133 1.61 13.44 -5.42
CA TRP A 133 0.25 13.88 -5.73
C TRP A 133 -0.62 12.73 -6.24
N LEU A 134 -0.12 11.89 -7.13
CA LEU A 134 -0.83 10.70 -7.58
C LEU A 134 -1.16 9.77 -6.41
N ALA A 135 -0.20 9.52 -5.51
CA ALA A 135 -0.42 8.69 -4.32
C ALA A 135 -1.45 9.30 -3.37
N LEU A 136 -1.43 10.63 -3.17
CA LEU A 136 -2.42 11.33 -2.33
C LEU A 136 -3.83 11.21 -2.91
N VAL A 137 -4.00 11.41 -4.22
CA VAL A 137 -5.29 11.20 -4.91
C VAL A 137 -5.77 9.77 -4.75
N MET A 138 -4.88 8.79 -4.94
CA MET A 138 -5.21 7.39 -4.77
C MET A 138 -5.61 7.06 -3.33
N ALA A 139 -4.91 7.58 -2.34
CA ALA A 139 -5.22 7.37 -0.92
C ALA A 139 -6.55 8.06 -0.55
N PHE A 140 -6.81 9.26 -1.04
CA PHE A 140 -8.10 9.93 -0.90
C PHE A 140 -9.23 9.05 -1.44
N ASN A 141 -9.07 8.52 -2.65
CA ASN A 141 -10.04 7.62 -3.24
C ASN A 141 -10.29 6.37 -2.37
N VAL A 142 -9.25 5.80 -1.77
CA VAL A 142 -9.38 4.63 -0.87
C VAL A 142 -10.27 4.95 0.33
N TRP A 143 -10.03 6.06 1.01
CA TRP A 143 -10.69 6.37 2.27
C TRP A 143 -12.05 7.02 2.10
N PHE A 144 -12.22 7.89 1.11
CA PHE A 144 -13.41 8.74 0.98
C PHE A 144 -14.37 8.28 -0.13
N ILE A 145 -13.92 7.44 -1.06
CA ILE A 145 -14.79 6.94 -2.14
C ILE A 145 -14.92 5.42 -2.08
N ILE A 146 -13.81 4.69 -2.14
CA ILE A 146 -13.85 3.22 -2.20
C ILE A 146 -14.45 2.65 -0.91
N TRP A 147 -13.92 3.02 0.24
CA TRP A 147 -14.34 2.44 1.51
C TRP A 147 -15.81 2.71 1.87
N PRO A 148 -16.37 3.92 1.77
CA PRO A 148 -17.80 4.14 2.02
C PRO A 148 -18.69 3.29 1.10
N ASN A 149 -18.34 3.18 -0.17
CA ASN A 149 -19.08 2.38 -1.14
C ASN A 149 -18.91 0.86 -0.89
N GLN A 150 -17.71 0.42 -0.49
CA GLN A 150 -17.49 -0.98 -0.11
C GLN A 150 -18.31 -1.39 1.13
N LYS A 151 -18.47 -0.53 2.12
CA LYS A 151 -19.35 -0.81 3.27
C LYS A 151 -20.77 -1.15 2.84
N LYS A 152 -21.33 -0.38 1.89
CA LYS A 152 -22.66 -0.62 1.32
C LYS A 152 -22.68 -1.89 0.47
N ALA A 153 -21.71 -2.05 -0.43
CA ALA A 153 -21.61 -3.20 -1.33
C ALA A 153 -21.49 -4.54 -0.59
N LEU A 154 -20.76 -4.57 0.51
CA LEU A 154 -20.58 -5.76 1.34
C LEU A 154 -21.68 -5.98 2.36
N GLY A 155 -22.64 -5.06 2.50
CA GLY A 155 -23.73 -5.15 3.47
C GLY A 155 -23.30 -4.86 4.91
N ILE A 156 -22.15 -4.20 5.12
CA ILE A 156 -21.75 -3.68 6.45
C ILE A 156 -22.68 -2.52 6.84
N VAL A 157 -23.10 -1.74 5.86
CA VAL A 157 -24.18 -0.74 5.98
C VAL A 157 -25.35 -1.25 5.16
N THR A 158 -26.50 -1.39 5.79
CA THR A 158 -27.74 -1.82 5.13
C THR A 158 -28.27 -0.71 4.23
N VAL A 159 -28.48 -1.00 2.97
CA VAL A 159 -29.06 -0.12 1.96
C VAL A 159 -29.93 -0.92 1.01
N GLU A 160 -30.78 -0.25 0.24
CA GLU A 160 -31.61 -0.87 -0.80
C GLU A 160 -30.76 -1.53 -1.91
N ALA A 161 -31.32 -2.53 -2.57
CA ALA A 161 -30.62 -3.34 -3.56
C ALA A 161 -29.99 -2.50 -4.68
N ASP A 162 -30.72 -1.49 -5.18
CA ASP A 162 -30.23 -0.58 -6.22
C ASP A 162 -29.06 0.28 -5.74
N GLU A 163 -29.11 0.76 -4.50
CA GLU A 163 -28.02 1.54 -3.93
C GLU A 163 -26.79 0.67 -3.70
N LYS A 164 -26.98 -0.57 -3.27
CA LYS A 164 -25.91 -1.58 -3.13
C LYS A 164 -25.20 -1.84 -4.46
N ALA A 165 -25.96 -2.01 -5.56
CA ALA A 165 -25.41 -2.21 -6.89
C ALA A 165 -24.63 -0.98 -7.39
N LYS A 166 -25.17 0.22 -7.18
CA LYS A 166 -24.50 1.51 -7.51
C LYS A 166 -23.21 1.68 -6.73
N ALA A 167 -23.23 1.38 -5.43
CA ALA A 167 -22.05 1.46 -4.56
C ALA A 167 -20.96 0.45 -4.98
N ALA A 168 -21.32 -0.80 -5.30
CA ALA A 168 -20.38 -1.78 -5.79
C ALA A 168 -19.71 -1.33 -7.10
N ARG A 169 -20.50 -0.77 -8.02
CA ARG A 169 -19.99 -0.22 -9.30
C ARG A 169 -19.05 0.98 -9.05
N MET A 170 -19.41 1.91 -8.17
CA MET A 170 -18.58 3.08 -7.85
C MET A 170 -17.24 2.64 -7.25
N ALA A 171 -17.26 1.75 -6.26
CA ALA A 171 -16.04 1.21 -5.67
C ALA A 171 -15.13 0.54 -6.70
N MET A 172 -15.71 -0.27 -7.60
CA MET A 172 -14.97 -0.94 -8.68
C MET A 172 -14.33 0.06 -9.64
N LEU A 173 -15.09 1.04 -10.14
CA LEU A 173 -14.58 2.02 -11.11
C LEU A 173 -13.46 2.88 -10.49
N THR A 174 -13.65 3.34 -9.26
CA THR A 174 -12.63 4.12 -8.54
C THR A 174 -11.38 3.27 -8.24
N SER A 175 -11.54 1.99 -7.92
CA SER A 175 -10.42 1.07 -7.74
C SER A 175 -9.64 0.87 -9.05
N ARG A 176 -10.31 0.74 -10.18
CA ARG A 176 -9.66 0.68 -11.51
C ARG A 176 -8.97 1.98 -11.89
N PHE A 177 -9.56 3.12 -11.55
CA PHE A 177 -8.91 4.42 -11.71
C PHE A 177 -7.61 4.49 -10.89
N ASN A 178 -7.63 4.05 -9.64
CA ASN A 178 -6.41 3.94 -8.83
C ASN A 178 -5.39 2.97 -9.44
N THR A 179 -5.83 1.87 -10.04
CA THR A 179 -4.92 0.94 -10.73
C THR A 179 -4.24 1.61 -11.93
N MET A 180 -4.99 2.39 -12.70
CA MET A 180 -4.43 3.19 -13.80
C MET A 180 -3.38 4.19 -13.29
N LEU A 181 -3.68 4.91 -12.19
CA LEU A 181 -2.75 5.89 -11.59
C LEU A 181 -1.54 5.22 -10.94
N SER A 182 -1.65 3.97 -10.48
CA SER A 182 -0.56 3.28 -9.78
C SER A 182 0.67 3.08 -10.65
N ILE A 183 0.51 2.93 -11.95
CA ILE A 183 1.62 2.71 -12.90
C ILE A 183 2.50 3.96 -13.00
N PRO A 184 1.99 5.15 -13.40
CA PRO A 184 2.79 6.35 -13.43
C PRO A 184 3.25 6.79 -12.04
N MET A 185 2.47 6.58 -11.01
CA MET A 185 2.86 6.89 -9.63
C MET A 185 4.12 6.13 -9.23
N LEU A 186 4.17 4.81 -9.44
CA LEU A 186 5.35 3.99 -9.12
C LEU A 186 6.55 4.42 -9.95
N TYR A 187 6.37 4.72 -11.25
CA TYR A 187 7.45 5.22 -12.09
C TYR A 187 8.05 6.52 -11.52
N MET A 188 7.22 7.50 -11.20
CA MET A 188 7.66 8.78 -10.65
C MET A 188 8.35 8.66 -9.29
N MET A 189 7.91 7.72 -8.43
CA MET A 189 8.56 7.43 -7.14
C MET A 189 9.98 6.90 -7.31
N VAL A 190 10.23 6.12 -8.36
CA VAL A 190 11.55 5.52 -8.64
C VAL A 190 12.43 6.46 -9.46
N ALA A 191 11.87 7.22 -10.39
CA ALA A 191 12.58 8.07 -11.33
C ALA A 191 13.48 9.12 -10.64
N GLN A 192 12.99 9.73 -9.56
CA GLN A 192 13.73 10.80 -8.84
C GLN A 192 15.13 10.39 -8.36
N GLN A 193 15.34 9.12 -8.04
CA GLN A 193 16.60 8.62 -7.47
C GLN A 193 17.46 7.86 -8.48
N ASN A 194 16.92 7.57 -9.67
CA ASN A 194 17.55 6.69 -10.64
C ASN A 194 17.70 7.36 -12.02
N ALA A 195 17.75 8.68 -12.06
CA ALA A 195 17.90 9.48 -13.31
C ALA A 195 16.90 9.07 -14.40
N GLY A 196 15.66 8.73 -14.02
CA GLY A 196 14.60 8.33 -14.94
C GLY A 196 13.90 9.51 -15.64
N LEU A 197 14.29 10.73 -15.29
CA LEU A 197 13.84 12.01 -15.89
C LEU A 197 14.97 13.01 -15.91
#